data_ad1d6f6cdf0f721486caac5af8cf1b0e
#
_entry.id   ad1d6f6cdf0f721486caac5af8cf1b0e
#
_cell.length_a   1.000
_cell.length_b   1.000
_cell.length_c   1.000
_cell.angle_alpha   90.00
_cell.angle_beta   90.00
_cell.angle_gamma   90.00
#
_symmetry.space_group_name_H-M   'P 1'
#
loop_
_entity.id
_entity.type
_entity.pdbx_description
1 polymer ?
#
loop_
_entity_poly.entity_id
_entity_poly.type
_entity_poly.pdbx_seq_one_letter_code
_entity_poly.pdbx_strand_id
1 'polypeptide(L)'
;MKAAILNKKNAELKVDDIPVPEISEDEVLVKVEYAGVNPLDNMIVREEVKLITPYKYPLVMGNEFSGVIEKAGSKVTDFNEGDRVYARMPLDRIGAFAEYVAIDKNAIAKMPDYLSFEEAACVPLTALTAIQAFELMNPNKGESIFISGGTGSLGAMAIPIAKSMGLKVITSGSARNKERVTELGVDEFFDYKTQDYSEMLADVDYVLDTLGEKELEKEFKILKSGGILVSLKGLPNREFAERMGLSLVKKGLFKVAGMKFDRMAAKKNQKYYFLFVESNGRQLEEVSRIFAEKNIKPSVDEIFSLNDVNRAMKKVDQGGSKGKTLIKIE
;
A
#
# COMPACT_ATOMS: atom_id res chain seq x y z
N MET A 1 -17.30 21.24 4.30
CA MET A 1 -15.91 20.78 4.50
C MET A 1 -15.12 20.96 3.23
N LYS A 2 -13.83 21.24 3.33
CA LYS A 2 -12.93 21.29 2.17
C LYS A 2 -12.50 19.89 1.74
N ALA A 3 -12.40 19.67 0.42
CA ALA A 3 -11.97 18.40 -0.15
C ALA A 3 -11.28 18.61 -1.51
N ALA A 4 -10.31 17.75 -1.83
CA ALA A 4 -9.65 17.73 -3.13
C ALA A 4 -10.40 16.81 -4.10
N ILE A 5 -10.95 17.38 -5.16
CA ILE A 5 -11.91 16.75 -6.06
C ILE A 5 -11.31 16.57 -7.46
N LEU A 6 -11.40 15.35 -7.98
CA LEU A 6 -11.14 15.02 -9.38
C LEU A 6 -12.45 15.09 -10.15
N ASN A 7 -12.55 16.07 -11.08
CA ASN A 7 -13.77 16.28 -11.87
C ASN A 7 -13.81 15.47 -13.18
N LYS A 8 -12.67 15.06 -13.70
CA LYS A 8 -12.53 14.22 -14.90
C LYS A 8 -11.13 13.62 -14.99
N LYS A 9 -10.98 12.60 -15.81
CA LYS A 9 -9.70 11.97 -16.13
C LYS A 9 -8.61 13.00 -16.47
N ASN A 10 -7.40 12.77 -15.95
CA ASN A 10 -6.20 13.60 -16.20
C ASN A 10 -6.35 15.09 -15.83
N ALA A 11 -7.36 15.47 -15.03
CA ALA A 11 -7.47 16.83 -14.53
C ALA A 11 -6.64 17.03 -13.28
N GLU A 12 -6.22 18.27 -13.03
CA GLU A 12 -5.76 18.66 -11.70
C GLU A 12 -6.91 18.59 -10.70
N LEU A 13 -6.59 18.24 -9.45
CA LEU A 13 -7.54 18.26 -8.36
C LEU A 13 -7.90 19.70 -8.02
N LYS A 14 -9.18 19.93 -7.75
CA LYS A 14 -9.67 21.22 -7.25
C LYS A 14 -10.04 21.05 -5.78
N VAL A 15 -9.55 21.95 -4.95
CA VAL A 15 -10.02 22.04 -3.56
C VAL A 15 -11.29 22.87 -3.56
N ASP A 16 -12.38 22.32 -3.04
CA ASP A 16 -13.70 22.94 -3.04
C ASP A 16 -14.46 22.59 -1.78
N ASP A 17 -15.50 23.35 -1.46
CA ASP A 17 -16.37 23.11 -0.32
C ASP A 17 -17.50 22.14 -0.70
N ILE A 18 -17.62 21.07 0.08
CA ILE A 18 -18.68 20.06 -0.07
C ILE A 18 -19.36 19.79 1.27
N PRO A 19 -20.56 19.20 1.30
CA PRO A 19 -21.18 18.76 2.56
C PRO A 19 -20.30 17.76 3.31
N VAL A 20 -20.35 17.82 4.66
CA VAL A 20 -19.77 16.75 5.50
C VAL A 20 -20.56 15.47 5.24
N PRO A 21 -19.90 14.31 5.05
CA PRO A 21 -20.61 13.06 4.78
C PRO A 21 -21.43 12.61 5.99
N GLU A 22 -22.62 12.10 5.73
CA GLU A 22 -23.40 11.38 6.72
C GLU A 22 -22.85 9.97 6.92
N ILE A 23 -22.94 9.46 8.15
CA ILE A 23 -22.53 8.11 8.51
C ILE A 23 -23.73 7.18 8.65
N SER A 24 -23.56 5.93 8.25
CA SER A 24 -24.49 4.84 8.57
C SER A 24 -24.30 4.33 10.01
N GLU A 25 -25.13 3.37 10.42
CA GLU A 25 -25.06 2.78 11.77
C GLU A 25 -23.73 2.04 12.04
N ASP A 26 -23.06 1.54 11.00
CA ASP A 26 -21.80 0.77 11.08
C ASP A 26 -20.56 1.60 10.73
N GLU A 27 -20.71 2.89 10.48
CA GLU A 27 -19.61 3.79 10.11
C GLU A 27 -19.23 4.75 11.23
N VAL A 28 -18.03 5.31 11.10
CA VAL A 28 -17.56 6.43 11.89
C VAL A 28 -17.30 7.64 11.00
N LEU A 29 -17.53 8.85 11.53
CA LEU A 29 -17.05 10.09 10.96
C LEU A 29 -15.69 10.40 11.59
N VAL A 30 -14.66 10.49 10.76
CA VAL A 30 -13.31 10.83 11.22
C VAL A 30 -12.94 12.21 10.72
N LYS A 31 -12.49 13.09 11.62
CA LYS A 31 -11.79 14.31 11.28
C LYS A 31 -10.36 13.93 10.90
N VAL A 32 -10.01 14.17 9.65
CA VAL A 32 -8.69 13.80 9.10
C VAL A 32 -7.66 14.85 9.54
N GLU A 33 -6.54 14.40 10.09
CA GLU A 33 -5.40 15.25 10.45
C GLU A 33 -4.35 15.23 9.33
N TYR A 34 -4.00 14.04 8.82
CA TYR A 34 -3.06 13.85 7.72
C TYR A 34 -3.54 12.76 6.77
N ALA A 35 -3.28 12.96 5.48
CA ALA A 35 -3.53 11.99 4.43
C ALA A 35 -2.24 11.63 3.68
N GLY A 36 -2.02 10.36 3.41
CA GLY A 36 -0.87 9.86 2.65
C GLY A 36 -1.10 9.91 1.15
N VAL A 37 -0.13 10.42 0.40
CA VAL A 37 -0.15 10.40 -1.08
C VAL A 37 0.60 9.18 -1.60
N ASN A 38 -0.04 8.47 -2.52
CA ASN A 38 0.46 7.21 -3.08
C ASN A 38 0.55 7.25 -4.60
N PRO A 39 1.38 6.41 -5.23
CA PRO A 39 1.34 6.21 -6.69
C PRO A 39 -0.06 5.82 -7.19
N LEU A 40 -0.84 5.11 -6.36
CA LEU A 40 -2.23 4.74 -6.67
C LEU A 40 -3.13 5.96 -6.94
N ASP A 41 -2.95 7.05 -6.20
CA ASP A 41 -3.72 8.28 -6.43
C ASP A 41 -3.50 8.82 -7.85
N ASN A 42 -2.24 8.84 -8.33
CA ASN A 42 -1.91 9.23 -9.70
C ASN A 42 -2.47 8.22 -10.74
N MET A 43 -2.44 6.92 -10.45
CA MET A 43 -3.02 5.89 -11.32
C MET A 43 -4.55 6.05 -11.44
N ILE A 44 -5.24 6.46 -10.37
CA ILE A 44 -6.68 6.78 -10.39
C ILE A 44 -6.95 7.99 -11.28
N VAL A 45 -6.19 9.07 -11.13
CA VAL A 45 -6.31 10.27 -12.00
C VAL A 45 -6.16 9.91 -13.48
N ARG A 46 -5.26 8.98 -13.82
CA ARG A 46 -5.01 8.49 -15.19
C ARG A 46 -5.96 7.37 -15.64
N GLU A 47 -6.88 6.91 -14.78
CA GLU A 47 -7.76 5.75 -15.01
C GLU A 47 -7.02 4.43 -15.29
N GLU A 48 -5.79 4.28 -14.88
CA GLU A 48 -4.99 3.06 -15.10
C GLU A 48 -5.56 1.85 -14.35
N VAL A 49 -6.27 2.08 -13.23
CA VAL A 49 -6.92 1.04 -12.41
C VAL A 49 -8.42 0.90 -12.66
N LYS A 50 -8.98 1.55 -13.68
CA LYS A 50 -10.42 1.60 -13.97
C LYS A 50 -11.09 0.22 -14.14
N LEU A 51 -10.35 -0.77 -14.63
CA LEU A 51 -10.88 -2.13 -14.77
C LEU A 51 -11.07 -2.81 -13.41
N ILE A 52 -10.30 -2.41 -12.39
CA ILE A 52 -10.39 -2.94 -11.02
C ILE A 52 -11.40 -2.09 -10.25
N THR A 53 -11.18 -0.78 -10.20
CA THR A 53 -11.99 0.20 -9.45
C THR A 53 -12.54 1.29 -10.39
N PRO A 54 -13.77 1.13 -10.92
CA PRO A 54 -14.40 2.07 -11.85
C PRO A 54 -15.03 3.25 -11.09
N TYR A 55 -14.21 4.23 -10.69
CA TYR A 55 -14.72 5.43 -10.02
C TYR A 55 -15.55 6.32 -10.96
N LYS A 56 -16.50 7.03 -10.34
CA LYS A 56 -17.34 8.05 -11.00
C LYS A 56 -16.88 9.44 -10.59
N TYR A 57 -17.05 10.41 -11.49
CA TYR A 57 -16.76 11.83 -11.24
C TYR A 57 -18.05 12.60 -10.89
N PRO A 58 -17.98 13.66 -10.05
CA PRO A 58 -16.82 14.13 -9.31
C PRO A 58 -16.39 13.12 -8.23
N LEU A 59 -15.08 12.98 -7.97
CA LEU A 59 -14.50 12.03 -7.03
C LEU A 59 -13.63 12.77 -6.01
N VAL A 60 -13.91 12.63 -4.72
CA VAL A 60 -12.98 13.05 -3.67
C VAL A 60 -11.82 12.07 -3.63
N MET A 61 -10.60 12.59 -3.72
CA MET A 61 -9.39 11.78 -3.83
C MET A 61 -8.79 11.42 -2.46
N GLY A 62 -7.83 10.51 -2.45
CA GLY A 62 -7.07 10.07 -1.28
C GLY A 62 -7.44 8.69 -0.79
N ASN A 63 -6.41 7.88 -0.53
CA ASN A 63 -6.56 6.46 -0.24
C ASN A 63 -6.23 6.07 1.20
N GLU A 64 -5.59 6.94 1.98
CA GLU A 64 -5.24 6.64 3.38
C GLU A 64 -5.14 7.91 4.21
N PHE A 65 -5.33 7.77 5.51
CA PHE A 65 -5.31 8.88 6.46
C PHE A 65 -4.98 8.43 7.88
N SER A 66 -4.69 9.42 8.74
CA SER A 66 -4.79 9.38 10.19
C SER A 66 -5.69 10.51 10.66
N GLY A 67 -6.41 10.31 11.78
CA GLY A 67 -7.33 11.31 12.28
C GLY A 67 -7.98 10.92 13.61
N VAL A 68 -9.01 11.67 13.99
CA VAL A 68 -9.74 11.48 15.23
C VAL A 68 -11.21 11.22 14.92
N ILE A 69 -11.80 10.24 15.59
CA ILE A 69 -13.22 9.96 15.47
C ILE A 69 -14.02 11.11 16.08
N GLU A 70 -14.86 11.74 15.25
CA GLU A 70 -15.76 12.81 15.67
C GLU A 70 -17.16 12.30 16.02
N LYS A 71 -17.61 11.23 15.35
CA LYS A 71 -18.91 10.60 15.59
C LYS A 71 -18.86 9.14 15.25
N ALA A 72 -19.54 8.30 16.04
CA ALA A 72 -19.71 6.89 15.79
C ALA A 72 -21.18 6.53 15.53
N GLY A 73 -21.42 5.64 14.57
CA GLY A 73 -22.73 5.07 14.29
C GLY A 73 -23.22 4.15 15.41
N SER A 74 -24.52 3.93 15.49
CA SER A 74 -25.15 3.23 16.63
C SER A 74 -24.75 1.77 16.82
N LYS A 75 -24.16 1.14 15.78
CA LYS A 75 -23.63 -0.24 15.82
C LYS A 75 -22.09 -0.32 15.98
N VAL A 76 -21.44 0.81 16.17
CA VAL A 76 -20.01 0.87 16.42
C VAL A 76 -19.79 0.77 17.92
N THR A 77 -19.22 -0.33 18.40
CA THR A 77 -18.99 -0.62 19.83
C THR A 77 -17.53 -0.56 20.23
N ASP A 78 -16.62 -0.72 19.28
CA ASP A 78 -15.17 -0.90 19.52
C ASP A 78 -14.40 0.44 19.42
N PHE A 79 -15.09 1.50 18.96
CA PHE A 79 -14.53 2.83 18.78
C PHE A 79 -15.41 3.89 19.45
N ASN A 80 -14.77 4.92 20.00
CA ASN A 80 -15.41 6.05 20.66
C ASN A 80 -15.01 7.37 20.00
N GLU A 81 -15.82 8.40 20.20
CA GLU A 81 -15.44 9.79 19.90
C GLU A 81 -14.15 10.15 20.64
N GLY A 82 -13.23 10.79 19.94
CA GLY A 82 -11.89 11.12 20.44
C GLY A 82 -10.83 10.04 20.19
N ASP A 83 -11.19 8.82 19.78
CA ASP A 83 -10.20 7.80 19.44
C ASP A 83 -9.33 8.24 18.25
N ARG A 84 -8.02 8.07 18.40
CA ARG A 84 -7.02 8.31 17.35
C ARG A 84 -6.94 7.09 16.45
N VAL A 85 -7.27 7.28 15.18
CA VAL A 85 -7.38 6.17 14.21
C VAL A 85 -6.61 6.43 12.94
N TYR A 86 -6.34 5.37 12.19
CA TYR A 86 -5.77 5.41 10.87
C TYR A 86 -6.39 4.34 9.97
N ALA A 87 -6.40 4.59 8.67
CA ALA A 87 -7.04 3.68 7.73
C ALA A 87 -6.49 3.82 6.30
N ARG A 88 -6.62 2.72 5.56
CA ARG A 88 -6.71 2.73 4.11
C ARG A 88 -8.19 2.72 3.73
N MET A 89 -8.62 3.70 2.94
CA MET A 89 -10.02 3.82 2.49
C MET A 89 -10.48 2.59 1.70
N PRO A 90 -11.73 2.12 1.85
CA PRO A 90 -12.27 1.06 1.00
C PRO A 90 -12.15 1.36 -0.49
N LEU A 91 -12.02 0.30 -1.32
CA LEU A 91 -11.81 0.44 -2.77
C LEU A 91 -12.94 1.14 -3.49
N ASP A 92 -14.15 0.97 -3.04
CA ASP A 92 -15.37 1.53 -3.61
C ASP A 92 -15.67 2.96 -3.11
N ARG A 93 -15.01 3.41 -2.05
CA ARG A 93 -15.26 4.69 -1.40
C ARG A 93 -13.96 5.32 -0.87
N ILE A 94 -13.14 5.85 -1.77
CA ILE A 94 -11.99 6.67 -1.39
C ILE A 94 -12.42 8.10 -1.02
N GLY A 95 -11.51 8.93 -0.46
CA GLY A 95 -11.85 10.32 -0.13
C GLY A 95 -11.04 10.94 1.01
N ALA A 96 -9.84 10.43 1.29
CA ALA A 96 -9.00 10.89 2.40
C ALA A 96 -8.41 12.30 2.25
N PHE A 97 -8.43 12.90 1.04
CA PHE A 97 -8.00 14.29 0.84
C PHE A 97 -9.14 15.26 1.13
N ALA A 98 -9.69 15.18 2.32
CA ALA A 98 -10.83 15.98 2.79
C ALA A 98 -10.75 16.15 4.32
N GLU A 99 -11.42 17.19 4.86
CA GLU A 99 -11.48 17.44 6.30
C GLU A 99 -12.16 16.31 7.09
N TYR A 100 -13.13 15.62 6.48
CA TYR A 100 -13.86 14.52 7.09
C TYR A 100 -14.04 13.36 6.13
N VAL A 101 -13.99 12.15 6.67
CA VAL A 101 -14.35 10.92 5.96
C VAL A 101 -15.37 10.12 6.77
N ALA A 102 -16.34 9.54 6.06
CA ALA A 102 -17.19 8.48 6.61
C ALA A 102 -16.61 7.14 6.17
N ILE A 103 -16.38 6.23 7.11
CA ILE A 103 -15.71 4.95 6.85
C ILE A 103 -16.29 3.84 7.74
N ASP A 104 -16.40 2.64 7.16
CA ASP A 104 -16.84 1.43 7.87
C ASP A 104 -15.86 1.08 9.01
N LYS A 105 -16.41 0.73 10.18
CA LYS A 105 -15.65 0.36 11.38
C LYS A 105 -14.64 -0.78 11.14
N ASN A 106 -14.91 -1.68 10.19
CA ASN A 106 -14.03 -2.79 9.87
C ASN A 106 -12.81 -2.39 9.00
N ALA A 107 -12.80 -1.17 8.49
CA ALA A 107 -11.72 -0.63 7.66
C ALA A 107 -10.69 0.20 8.44
N ILE A 108 -10.96 0.52 9.71
CA ILE A 108 -10.11 1.36 10.57
C ILE A 108 -9.46 0.55 11.69
N ALA A 109 -8.39 1.12 12.26
CA ALA A 109 -7.81 0.65 13.52
C ALA A 109 -7.34 1.83 14.37
N LYS A 110 -7.20 1.62 15.69
CA LYS A 110 -6.53 2.58 16.57
C LYS A 110 -5.05 2.66 16.19
N MET A 111 -4.56 3.86 15.98
CA MET A 111 -3.14 4.06 15.69
C MET A 111 -2.30 3.82 16.96
N PRO A 112 -1.04 3.38 16.85
CA PRO A 112 -0.16 3.26 18.01
C PRO A 112 0.00 4.60 18.75
N ASP A 113 -0.10 4.58 20.09
CA ASP A 113 -0.10 5.79 20.93
C ASP A 113 1.19 6.62 20.80
N TYR A 114 2.33 5.96 20.53
CA TYR A 114 3.63 6.62 20.40
C TYR A 114 3.85 7.31 19.05
N LEU A 115 3.01 7.05 18.04
CA LEU A 115 3.09 7.71 16.74
C LEU A 115 2.36 9.05 16.75
N SER A 116 2.94 10.04 16.10
CA SER A 116 2.23 11.25 15.72
C SER A 116 1.22 10.95 14.59
N PHE A 117 0.31 11.87 14.30
CA PHE A 117 -0.62 11.69 13.17
C PHE A 117 0.11 11.64 11.83
N GLU A 118 1.20 12.43 11.66
CA GLU A 118 2.05 12.39 10.48
C GLU A 118 2.68 10.99 10.27
N GLU A 119 3.26 10.45 11.34
CA GLU A 119 3.86 9.12 11.30
C GLU A 119 2.81 8.06 11.02
N ALA A 120 1.64 8.14 11.66
CA ALA A 120 0.54 7.20 11.48
C ALA A 120 -0.04 7.22 10.06
N ALA A 121 -0.16 8.40 9.42
CA ALA A 121 -0.64 8.51 8.03
C ALA A 121 0.30 7.86 6.99
N CYS A 122 1.54 7.53 7.38
CA CYS A 122 2.49 6.84 6.49
C CYS A 122 2.22 5.33 6.37
N VAL A 123 1.41 4.76 7.26
CA VAL A 123 1.37 3.30 7.50
C VAL A 123 0.32 2.56 6.68
N PRO A 124 -0.97 2.96 6.64
CA PRO A 124 -2.07 2.06 6.34
C PRO A 124 -1.94 1.34 5.00
N LEU A 125 -1.78 2.08 3.91
CA LEU A 125 -1.75 1.48 2.57
C LEU A 125 -0.53 0.57 2.37
N THR A 126 0.65 1.02 2.79
CA THR A 126 1.89 0.27 2.58
C THR A 126 2.01 -0.93 3.51
N ALA A 127 1.58 -0.83 4.75
CA ALA A 127 1.59 -1.95 5.68
C ALA A 127 0.55 -3.02 5.32
N LEU A 128 -0.68 -2.62 4.93
CA LEU A 128 -1.68 -3.54 4.40
C LEU A 128 -1.19 -4.24 3.13
N THR A 129 -0.51 -3.51 2.23
CA THR A 129 0.10 -4.13 1.04
C THR A 129 1.10 -5.22 1.43
N ALA A 130 1.96 -4.97 2.43
CA ALA A 130 2.93 -5.95 2.89
C ALA A 130 2.25 -7.17 3.54
N ILE A 131 1.32 -6.96 4.46
CA ILE A 131 0.62 -8.08 5.14
C ILE A 131 -0.15 -8.92 4.12
N GLN A 132 -0.93 -8.32 3.23
CA GLN A 132 -1.70 -9.06 2.23
C GLN A 132 -0.80 -9.79 1.23
N ALA A 133 0.38 -9.25 0.91
CA ALA A 133 1.37 -9.98 0.12
C ALA A 133 1.89 -11.21 0.89
N PHE A 134 2.18 -11.08 2.17
CA PHE A 134 2.65 -12.20 3.00
C PHE A 134 1.57 -13.25 3.24
N GLU A 135 0.30 -12.85 3.37
CA GLU A 135 -0.82 -13.82 3.41
C GLU A 135 -0.89 -14.66 2.14
N LEU A 136 -0.70 -14.05 0.95
CA LEU A 136 -0.64 -14.80 -0.31
C LEU A 136 0.57 -15.74 -0.40
N MET A 137 1.68 -15.37 0.21
CA MET A 137 2.90 -16.19 0.29
C MET A 137 2.79 -17.29 1.32
N ASN A 138 2.05 -17.08 2.42
CA ASN A 138 1.94 -17.97 3.58
C ASN A 138 3.30 -18.48 4.05
N PRO A 139 4.23 -17.60 4.46
CA PRO A 139 5.62 -17.96 4.70
C PRO A 139 5.82 -18.72 6.01
N ASN A 140 6.83 -19.60 6.02
CA ASN A 140 7.29 -20.25 7.25
C ASN A 140 8.50 -19.52 7.83
N LYS A 141 8.65 -19.59 9.15
CA LYS A 141 9.82 -19.05 9.85
C LYS A 141 11.12 -19.67 9.32
N GLY A 142 12.10 -18.84 9.05
CA GLY A 142 13.42 -19.23 8.51
C GLY A 142 13.51 -19.22 6.99
N GLU A 143 12.40 -19.10 6.27
CA GLU A 143 12.41 -18.94 4.82
C GLU A 143 12.88 -17.54 4.41
N SER A 144 13.27 -17.39 3.15
CA SER A 144 13.84 -16.17 2.59
C SER A 144 12.86 -15.40 1.71
N ILE A 145 12.91 -14.07 1.80
CA ILE A 145 12.15 -13.18 0.91
C ILE A 145 13.07 -12.15 0.28
N PHE A 146 12.95 -11.97 -1.04
CA PHE A 146 13.53 -10.85 -1.76
C PHE A 146 12.46 -9.77 -1.95
N ILE A 147 12.71 -8.56 -1.44
CA ILE A 147 11.85 -7.39 -1.62
C ILE A 147 12.54 -6.45 -2.59
N SER A 148 12.07 -6.38 -3.84
CA SER A 148 12.65 -5.47 -4.82
C SER A 148 12.35 -4.01 -4.48
N GLY A 149 13.36 -3.14 -4.59
CA GLY A 149 13.19 -1.72 -4.24
C GLY A 149 12.85 -1.47 -2.77
N GLY A 150 13.31 -2.30 -1.84
CA GLY A 150 12.98 -2.21 -0.41
C GLY A 150 13.48 -0.95 0.31
N THR A 151 14.16 -0.06 -0.38
CA THR A 151 14.50 1.27 0.14
C THR A 151 13.38 2.31 -0.01
N GLY A 152 12.24 1.95 -0.61
CA GLY A 152 11.05 2.80 -0.72
C GLY A 152 10.13 2.74 0.50
N SER A 153 9.01 3.46 0.42
CA SER A 153 8.00 3.53 1.51
C SER A 153 7.41 2.15 1.83
N LEU A 154 7.17 1.31 0.83
CA LEU A 154 6.66 -0.05 1.07
C LEU A 154 7.69 -0.91 1.80
N GLY A 155 8.97 -0.86 1.38
CA GLY A 155 10.02 -1.64 2.04
C GLY A 155 10.20 -1.27 3.50
N ALA A 156 10.03 0.02 3.85
CA ALA A 156 10.06 0.47 5.23
C ALA A 156 9.00 -0.19 6.12
N MET A 157 7.88 -0.63 5.53
CA MET A 157 6.81 -1.37 6.21
C MET A 157 7.01 -2.89 6.09
N ALA A 158 7.32 -3.38 4.89
CA ALA A 158 7.42 -4.81 4.61
C ALA A 158 8.60 -5.49 5.33
N ILE A 159 9.75 -4.82 5.45
CA ILE A 159 10.95 -5.38 6.08
C ILE A 159 10.69 -5.75 7.56
N PRO A 160 10.25 -4.81 8.43
CA PRO A 160 10.00 -5.15 9.83
C PRO A 160 8.87 -6.17 10.03
N ILE A 161 7.84 -6.15 9.18
CA ILE A 161 6.77 -7.15 9.22
C ILE A 161 7.34 -8.53 8.84
N ALA A 162 8.12 -8.66 7.76
CA ALA A 162 8.80 -9.90 7.39
C ALA A 162 9.72 -10.42 8.50
N LYS A 163 10.46 -9.51 9.15
CA LYS A 163 11.31 -9.87 10.29
C LYS A 163 10.52 -10.35 11.50
N SER A 164 9.33 -9.80 11.76
CA SER A 164 8.45 -10.29 12.84
C SER A 164 7.97 -11.72 12.59
N MET A 165 7.82 -12.11 11.31
CA MET A 165 7.48 -13.47 10.87
C MET A 165 8.69 -14.42 10.91
N GLY A 166 9.89 -13.90 11.20
CA GLY A 166 11.14 -14.68 11.29
C GLY A 166 11.75 -15.02 9.92
N LEU A 167 11.47 -14.21 8.88
CA LEU A 167 12.05 -14.40 7.55
C LEU A 167 13.48 -13.86 7.45
N LYS A 168 14.29 -14.47 6.57
CA LYS A 168 15.52 -13.87 6.06
C LYS A 168 15.14 -12.85 4.99
N VAL A 169 15.41 -11.57 5.24
CA VAL A 169 15.02 -10.47 4.34
C VAL A 169 16.20 -10.03 3.48
N ILE A 170 16.01 -10.11 2.18
CA ILE A 170 16.96 -9.68 1.15
C ILE A 170 16.33 -8.55 0.36
N THR A 171 17.09 -7.50 0.04
CA THR A 171 16.55 -6.39 -0.74
C THR A 171 17.59 -5.76 -1.67
N SER A 172 17.09 -5.02 -2.66
CA SER A 172 17.88 -4.16 -3.53
C SER A 172 17.51 -2.69 -3.34
N GLY A 173 18.50 -1.82 -3.53
CA GLY A 173 18.28 -0.38 -3.40
C GLY A 173 19.51 0.41 -3.80
N SER A 174 19.51 1.73 -3.59
CA SER A 174 20.72 2.55 -3.72
C SER A 174 21.56 2.45 -2.46
N ALA A 175 22.87 2.32 -2.58
CA ALA A 175 23.84 2.23 -1.47
C ALA A 175 23.64 3.31 -0.39
N ARG A 176 23.23 4.53 -0.79
CA ARG A 176 22.95 5.65 0.14
C ARG A 176 21.86 5.33 1.19
N ASN A 177 21.02 4.34 0.94
CA ASN A 177 19.93 3.96 1.83
C ASN A 177 20.20 2.62 2.56
N LYS A 178 21.40 2.02 2.39
CA LYS A 178 21.74 0.72 2.95
C LYS A 178 21.62 0.70 4.48
N GLU A 179 22.21 1.68 5.15
CA GLU A 179 22.20 1.79 6.62
C GLU A 179 20.77 1.77 7.16
N ARG A 180 19.90 2.63 6.63
CA ARG A 180 18.49 2.72 7.03
C ARG A 180 17.74 1.39 6.92
N VAL A 181 17.90 0.64 5.81
CA VAL A 181 17.19 -0.64 5.67
C VAL A 181 17.83 -1.76 6.49
N THR A 182 19.13 -1.67 6.78
CA THR A 182 19.82 -2.59 7.70
C THR A 182 19.28 -2.43 9.13
N GLU A 183 19.04 -1.19 9.57
CA GLU A 183 18.40 -0.90 10.86
C GLU A 183 16.97 -1.45 10.96
N LEU A 184 16.26 -1.52 9.83
CA LEU A 184 14.93 -2.16 9.76
C LEU A 184 15.00 -3.70 9.81
N GLY A 185 16.19 -4.30 9.71
CA GLY A 185 16.41 -5.73 9.83
C GLY A 185 16.71 -6.47 8.52
N VAL A 186 17.15 -5.78 7.46
CA VAL A 186 17.61 -6.44 6.23
C VAL A 186 18.85 -7.28 6.52
N ASP A 187 18.82 -8.55 6.12
CA ASP A 187 19.93 -9.48 6.29
C ASP A 187 20.94 -9.38 5.14
N GLU A 188 20.47 -9.07 3.91
CA GLU A 188 21.33 -8.96 2.73
C GLU A 188 20.85 -7.84 1.80
N PHE A 189 21.78 -6.99 1.36
CA PHE A 189 21.48 -5.80 0.56
C PHE A 189 22.32 -5.75 -0.72
N PHE A 190 21.64 -5.51 -1.86
CA PHE A 190 22.26 -5.32 -3.17
C PHE A 190 22.14 -3.87 -3.64
N ASP A 191 23.27 -3.24 -3.97
CA ASP A 191 23.25 -1.96 -4.67
C ASP A 191 23.03 -2.19 -6.16
N TYR A 192 21.83 -1.87 -6.65
CA TYR A 192 21.43 -2.07 -8.05
C TYR A 192 22.31 -1.33 -9.07
N LYS A 193 23.13 -0.36 -8.63
CA LYS A 193 24.04 0.38 -9.50
C LYS A 193 25.32 -0.37 -9.82
N THR A 194 25.73 -1.27 -8.94
CA THR A 194 27.03 -1.96 -9.00
C THR A 194 26.89 -3.49 -8.96
N GLN A 195 25.71 -4.00 -8.60
CA GLN A 195 25.47 -5.43 -8.41
C GLN A 195 24.20 -5.87 -9.14
N ASP A 196 24.29 -6.94 -9.92
CA ASP A 196 23.10 -7.63 -10.44
C ASP A 196 22.74 -8.79 -9.49
N TYR A 197 21.74 -8.59 -8.65
CA TYR A 197 21.29 -9.60 -7.70
C TYR A 197 20.89 -10.91 -8.39
N SER A 198 20.43 -10.86 -9.67
CA SER A 198 19.97 -12.04 -10.38
C SER A 198 21.12 -12.99 -10.80
N GLU A 199 22.37 -12.53 -10.72
CA GLU A 199 23.57 -13.36 -10.95
C GLU A 199 24.17 -13.86 -9.61
N MET A 200 23.73 -13.32 -8.48
CA MET A 200 24.30 -13.59 -7.15
C MET A 200 23.34 -14.37 -6.24
N LEU A 201 22.04 -14.25 -6.47
CA LEU A 201 21.01 -14.93 -5.69
C LEU A 201 20.42 -16.12 -6.47
N ALA A 202 20.09 -17.15 -5.73
CA ALA A 202 19.33 -18.30 -6.20
C ALA A 202 18.46 -18.88 -5.07
N ASP A 203 17.43 -19.61 -5.44
CA ASP A 203 16.59 -20.40 -4.54
C ASP A 203 15.93 -19.61 -3.41
N VAL A 204 15.56 -18.33 -3.66
CA VAL A 204 14.78 -17.51 -2.74
C VAL A 204 13.36 -18.08 -2.66
N ASP A 205 12.81 -18.18 -1.46
CA ASP A 205 11.47 -18.77 -1.25
C ASP A 205 10.35 -17.87 -1.76
N TYR A 206 10.47 -16.55 -1.55
CA TYR A 206 9.46 -15.55 -1.88
C TYR A 206 10.06 -14.32 -2.53
N VAL A 207 9.27 -13.69 -3.40
CA VAL A 207 9.61 -12.38 -3.98
C VAL A 207 8.42 -11.44 -3.83
N LEU A 208 8.67 -10.23 -3.30
CA LEU A 208 7.74 -9.11 -3.34
C LEU A 208 8.24 -8.10 -4.36
N ASP A 209 7.59 -8.08 -5.54
CA ASP A 209 7.93 -7.14 -6.62
C ASP A 209 7.24 -5.80 -6.42
N THR A 210 8.05 -4.74 -6.37
CA THR A 210 7.61 -3.34 -6.32
C THR A 210 8.04 -2.52 -7.52
N LEU A 211 8.80 -3.11 -8.45
CA LEU A 211 9.44 -2.42 -9.58
C LEU A 211 8.73 -2.68 -10.92
N GLY A 212 8.13 -3.86 -11.08
CA GLY A 212 7.29 -4.22 -12.22
C GLY A 212 8.01 -4.93 -13.36
N GLU A 213 7.38 -4.94 -14.53
CA GLU A 213 7.71 -5.82 -15.66
C GLU A 213 9.20 -5.94 -16.03
N LYS A 214 9.96 -4.86 -15.89
CA LYS A 214 11.38 -4.84 -16.24
C LYS A 214 12.25 -5.71 -15.34
N GLU A 215 11.83 -5.91 -14.08
CA GLU A 215 12.57 -6.72 -13.11
C GLU A 215 12.01 -8.14 -12.97
N LEU A 216 10.75 -8.39 -13.32
CA LEU A 216 10.08 -9.67 -13.11
C LEU A 216 10.84 -10.87 -13.69
N GLU A 217 11.54 -10.72 -14.86
CA GLU A 217 12.33 -11.81 -15.43
C GLU A 217 13.51 -12.22 -14.53
N LYS A 218 14.18 -11.23 -13.92
CA LYS A 218 15.27 -11.46 -12.96
C LYS A 218 14.72 -12.05 -11.66
N GLU A 219 13.58 -11.58 -11.21
CA GLU A 219 12.92 -12.04 -9.99
C GLU A 219 12.45 -13.49 -10.09
N PHE A 220 11.89 -13.91 -11.25
CA PHE A 220 11.60 -15.33 -11.53
C PHE A 220 12.87 -16.20 -11.61
N LYS A 221 14.01 -15.61 -12.03
CA LYS A 221 15.28 -16.35 -12.11
C LYS A 221 15.78 -16.75 -10.72
N ILE A 222 15.73 -15.85 -9.75
CA ILE A 222 16.22 -16.08 -8.38
C ILE A 222 15.26 -16.91 -7.52
N LEU A 223 13.97 -16.98 -7.89
CA LEU A 223 12.96 -17.69 -7.16
C LEU A 223 13.12 -19.21 -7.29
N LYS A 224 13.07 -19.95 -6.16
CA LYS A 224 13.18 -21.41 -6.15
C LYS A 224 12.04 -22.09 -6.92
N SER A 225 12.20 -23.36 -7.25
CA SER A 225 11.09 -24.20 -7.72
C SER A 225 10.01 -24.26 -6.61
N GLY A 226 8.75 -24.06 -6.98
CA GLY A 226 7.64 -23.98 -6.02
C GLY A 226 7.52 -22.66 -5.26
N GLY A 227 8.46 -21.71 -5.44
CA GLY A 227 8.43 -20.42 -4.79
C GLY A 227 7.29 -19.51 -5.28
N ILE A 228 7.03 -18.43 -4.53
CA ILE A 228 5.89 -17.53 -4.79
C ILE A 228 6.40 -16.10 -5.03
N LEU A 229 5.95 -15.50 -6.14
CA LEU A 229 6.15 -14.10 -6.46
C LEU A 229 4.83 -13.34 -6.36
N VAL A 230 4.80 -12.30 -5.53
CA VAL A 230 3.68 -11.34 -5.46
C VAL A 230 4.14 -10.03 -6.07
N SER A 231 3.43 -9.55 -7.09
CA SER A 231 3.74 -8.30 -7.79
C SER A 231 2.67 -7.25 -7.56
N LEU A 232 3.14 -6.00 -7.38
CA LEU A 232 2.30 -4.80 -7.26
C LEU A 232 2.24 -4.00 -8.56
N LYS A 233 3.19 -4.24 -9.48
CA LYS A 233 3.35 -3.48 -10.72
C LYS A 233 3.41 -4.35 -11.97
N GLY A 234 3.24 -5.65 -11.83
CA GLY A 234 3.03 -6.55 -12.95
C GLY A 234 1.61 -6.44 -13.52
N LEU A 235 1.18 -7.43 -14.27
CA LEU A 235 -0.17 -7.46 -14.84
C LEU A 235 -1.06 -8.40 -14.04
N PRO A 236 -2.30 -7.96 -13.74
CA PRO A 236 -3.29 -8.83 -13.11
C PRO A 236 -3.60 -10.04 -14.01
N ASN A 237 -3.76 -11.20 -13.38
CA ASN A 237 -4.04 -12.46 -14.04
C ASN A 237 -5.46 -12.98 -13.70
N ARG A 238 -5.78 -14.18 -14.14
CA ARG A 238 -7.08 -14.80 -13.87
C ARG A 238 -7.28 -15.07 -12.38
N GLU A 239 -6.25 -15.53 -11.68
CA GLU A 239 -6.29 -15.78 -10.23
C GLU A 239 -6.69 -14.52 -9.47
N PHE A 240 -6.05 -13.40 -9.77
CA PHE A 240 -6.41 -12.10 -9.20
C PHE A 240 -7.89 -11.76 -9.43
N ALA A 241 -8.38 -11.91 -10.67
CA ALA A 241 -9.77 -11.59 -11.00
C ALA A 241 -10.79 -12.53 -10.30
N GLU A 242 -10.40 -13.76 -10.02
CA GLU A 242 -11.22 -14.72 -9.26
C GLU A 242 -11.26 -14.34 -7.78
N ARG A 243 -10.12 -14.02 -7.18
CA ARG A 243 -9.97 -13.59 -5.78
C ARG A 243 -10.71 -12.28 -5.50
N MET A 244 -10.66 -11.33 -6.44
CA MET A 244 -11.40 -10.06 -6.35
C MET A 244 -12.89 -10.17 -6.73
N GLY A 245 -13.41 -11.35 -6.99
CA GLY A 245 -14.83 -11.55 -7.36
C GLY A 245 -15.28 -10.85 -8.64
N LEU A 246 -14.35 -10.56 -9.57
CA LEU A 246 -14.66 -9.78 -10.76
C LEU A 246 -15.55 -10.58 -11.76
N SER A 247 -16.23 -9.85 -12.66
CA SER A 247 -17.11 -10.44 -13.66
C SER A 247 -16.37 -11.40 -14.61
N LEU A 248 -17.12 -12.34 -15.23
CA LEU A 248 -16.55 -13.32 -16.18
C LEU A 248 -15.77 -12.66 -17.33
N VAL A 249 -16.27 -11.52 -17.84
CA VAL A 249 -15.58 -10.75 -18.88
C VAL A 249 -14.21 -10.25 -18.38
N LYS A 250 -14.15 -9.66 -17.19
CA LYS A 250 -12.90 -9.20 -16.59
C LYS A 250 -11.95 -10.37 -16.28
N LYS A 251 -12.47 -11.53 -15.84
CA LYS A 251 -11.68 -12.76 -15.67
C LYS A 251 -11.01 -13.19 -16.98
N GLY A 252 -11.74 -13.11 -18.09
CA GLY A 252 -11.22 -13.39 -19.43
C GLY A 252 -10.13 -12.41 -19.85
N LEU A 253 -10.35 -11.12 -19.67
CA LEU A 253 -9.38 -10.06 -19.98
C LEU A 253 -8.09 -10.22 -19.16
N PHE A 254 -8.19 -10.40 -17.85
CA PHE A 254 -7.02 -10.54 -16.98
C PHE A 254 -6.28 -11.88 -17.19
N LYS A 255 -6.98 -12.94 -17.59
CA LYS A 255 -6.32 -14.18 -18.03
C LYS A 255 -5.36 -13.92 -19.19
N VAL A 256 -5.78 -13.12 -20.19
CA VAL A 256 -4.92 -12.77 -21.32
C VAL A 256 -3.79 -11.84 -20.90
N ALA A 257 -4.10 -10.81 -20.09
CA ALA A 257 -3.11 -9.82 -19.63
C ALA A 257 -1.98 -10.48 -18.83
N GLY A 258 -2.28 -11.31 -17.85
CA GLY A 258 -1.29 -11.95 -16.98
C GLY A 258 -0.63 -13.23 -17.56
N MET A 259 -1.07 -13.69 -18.73
CA MET A 259 -0.64 -14.99 -19.30
C MET A 259 0.88 -15.12 -19.46
N LYS A 260 1.59 -14.02 -19.75
CA LYS A 260 3.06 -14.00 -19.83
C LYS A 260 3.67 -14.47 -18.50
N PHE A 261 3.24 -13.89 -17.39
CA PHE A 261 3.80 -14.17 -16.06
C PHE A 261 3.35 -15.53 -15.53
N ASP A 262 2.11 -15.94 -15.79
CA ASP A 262 1.62 -17.28 -15.46
C ASP A 262 2.46 -18.36 -16.17
N ARG A 263 2.80 -18.15 -17.45
CA ARG A 263 3.68 -19.07 -18.19
C ARG A 263 5.12 -19.08 -17.67
N MET A 264 5.64 -17.92 -17.25
CA MET A 264 6.97 -17.84 -16.66
C MET A 264 7.02 -18.62 -15.34
N ALA A 265 6.05 -18.41 -14.47
CA ALA A 265 5.93 -19.13 -13.21
C ALA A 265 5.82 -20.66 -13.42
N ALA A 266 4.98 -21.09 -14.37
CA ALA A 266 4.75 -22.50 -14.65
C ALA A 266 6.04 -23.27 -15.08
N LYS A 267 7.02 -22.60 -15.72
CA LYS A 267 8.28 -23.24 -16.17
C LYS A 267 9.09 -23.88 -15.04
N LYS A 268 9.02 -23.30 -13.84
CA LYS A 268 9.75 -23.79 -12.65
C LYS A 268 8.80 -24.20 -11.52
N ASN A 269 7.53 -24.49 -11.81
CA ASN A 269 6.49 -24.78 -10.81
C ASN A 269 6.33 -23.66 -9.79
N GLN A 270 6.63 -22.42 -10.14
CA GLN A 270 6.48 -21.23 -9.31
C GLN A 270 5.04 -20.73 -9.37
N LYS A 271 4.66 -19.83 -8.44
CA LYS A 271 3.35 -19.14 -8.44
C LYS A 271 3.54 -17.63 -8.65
N TYR A 272 2.64 -17.03 -9.40
CA TYR A 272 2.56 -15.59 -9.62
C TYR A 272 1.22 -15.07 -9.13
N TYR A 273 1.27 -14.08 -8.23
CA TYR A 273 0.12 -13.32 -7.76
C TYR A 273 0.28 -11.84 -8.08
N PHE A 274 -0.77 -11.24 -8.61
CA PHE A 274 -0.90 -9.78 -8.64
C PHE A 274 -1.69 -9.35 -7.41
N LEU A 275 -1.21 -8.32 -6.70
CA LEU A 275 -1.88 -7.79 -5.52
C LEU A 275 -2.40 -6.37 -5.78
N PHE A 276 -3.67 -6.15 -5.47
CA PHE A 276 -4.29 -4.84 -5.31
C PHE A 276 -4.83 -4.76 -3.89
N VAL A 277 -4.22 -3.90 -3.06
CA VAL A 277 -4.48 -3.85 -1.62
C VAL A 277 -5.91 -3.43 -1.28
N GLU A 278 -6.50 -4.06 -0.27
CA GLU A 278 -7.83 -3.75 0.24
C GLU A 278 -7.75 -3.18 1.67
N SER A 279 -8.81 -2.46 2.10
CA SER A 279 -8.94 -2.00 3.48
C SER A 279 -9.17 -3.19 4.42
N ASN A 280 -8.53 -3.18 5.59
CA ASN A 280 -8.74 -4.20 6.61
C ASN A 280 -8.28 -3.70 7.99
N GLY A 281 -9.23 -3.39 8.88
CA GLY A 281 -8.94 -2.88 10.23
C GLY A 281 -8.18 -3.89 11.08
N ARG A 282 -8.52 -5.20 11.02
CA ARG A 282 -7.83 -6.24 11.80
C ARG A 282 -6.37 -6.37 11.43
N GLN A 283 -6.06 -6.31 10.13
CA GLN A 283 -4.66 -6.33 9.68
C GLN A 283 -3.91 -5.06 10.15
N LEU A 284 -4.59 -3.91 10.18
CA LEU A 284 -4.00 -2.68 10.76
C LEU A 284 -3.78 -2.78 12.27
N GLU A 285 -4.64 -3.45 13.02
CA GLU A 285 -4.42 -3.75 14.45
C GLU A 285 -3.18 -4.63 14.65
N GLU A 286 -3.00 -5.64 13.80
CA GLU A 286 -1.79 -6.47 13.81
C GLU A 286 -0.53 -5.65 13.51
N VAL A 287 -0.60 -4.76 12.52
CA VAL A 287 0.48 -3.79 12.23
C VAL A 287 0.77 -2.92 13.44
N SER A 288 -0.27 -2.36 14.09
CA SER A 288 -0.10 -1.53 15.29
C SER A 288 0.68 -2.27 16.37
N ARG A 289 0.36 -3.55 16.59
CA ARG A 289 1.06 -4.39 17.57
C ARG A 289 2.52 -4.62 17.19
N ILE A 290 2.80 -5.05 15.96
CA ILE A 290 4.16 -5.28 15.47
C ILE A 290 5.00 -4.01 15.60
N PHE A 291 4.42 -2.87 15.23
CA PHE A 291 5.11 -1.58 15.24
C PHE A 291 5.40 -1.11 16.68
N ALA A 292 4.45 -1.29 17.60
CA ALA A 292 4.64 -0.97 19.02
C ALA A 292 5.73 -1.85 19.66
N GLU A 293 5.70 -3.17 19.42
CA GLU A 293 6.72 -4.10 19.93
C GLU A 293 8.14 -3.79 19.46
N LYS A 294 8.29 -3.28 18.25
CA LYS A 294 9.57 -2.96 17.62
C LYS A 294 9.93 -1.48 17.70
N ASN A 295 9.05 -0.64 18.25
CA ASN A 295 9.16 0.84 18.25
C ASN A 295 9.49 1.42 16.87
N ILE A 296 8.81 0.89 15.83
CA ILE A 296 9.05 1.28 14.45
C ILE A 296 8.43 2.65 14.19
N LYS A 297 9.24 3.58 13.67
CA LYS A 297 8.80 4.91 13.26
C LYS A 297 8.85 5.06 11.74
N PRO A 298 7.70 5.31 11.08
CA PRO A 298 7.65 5.63 9.67
C PRO A 298 8.40 6.93 9.34
N SER A 299 8.98 6.99 8.13
CA SER A 299 9.66 8.20 7.67
C SER A 299 8.72 9.08 6.86
N VAL A 300 8.55 10.32 7.28
CA VAL A 300 7.90 11.40 6.51
C VAL A 300 8.94 12.05 5.61
N ASP A 301 8.62 12.25 4.33
CA ASP A 301 9.50 12.92 3.36
C ASP A 301 9.19 14.43 3.27
N GLU A 302 7.93 14.76 2.95
CA GLU A 302 7.48 16.14 2.84
C GLU A 302 5.98 16.24 3.14
N ILE A 303 5.59 17.35 3.75
CA ILE A 303 4.19 17.66 4.09
C ILE A 303 3.74 18.87 3.27
N PHE A 304 2.60 18.74 2.61
CA PHE A 304 1.94 19.77 1.83
C PHE A 304 0.61 20.19 2.48
N SER A 305 0.15 21.39 2.21
CA SER A 305 -1.23 21.78 2.54
C SER A 305 -2.23 21.10 1.57
N LEU A 306 -3.50 21.02 1.93
CA LEU A 306 -4.54 20.52 1.04
C LEU A 306 -4.60 21.33 -0.27
N ASN A 307 -4.36 22.64 -0.21
CA ASN A 307 -4.32 23.50 -1.40
C ASN A 307 -3.15 23.17 -2.36
N ASP A 308 -2.07 22.59 -1.85
CA ASP A 308 -0.91 22.16 -2.62
C ASP A 308 -0.99 20.69 -3.08
N VAL A 309 -2.16 20.05 -3.01
CA VAL A 309 -2.36 18.62 -3.31
C VAL A 309 -1.77 18.20 -4.67
N ASN A 310 -1.88 19.03 -5.70
CA ASN A 310 -1.34 18.73 -7.03
C ASN A 310 0.21 18.72 -7.04
N ARG A 311 0.86 19.53 -6.19
CA ARG A 311 2.31 19.50 -6.01
C ARG A 311 2.74 18.21 -5.30
N ALA A 312 2.00 17.79 -4.27
CA ALA A 312 2.22 16.53 -3.56
C ALA A 312 2.07 15.33 -4.51
N MET A 313 1.01 15.29 -5.32
CA MET A 313 0.77 14.28 -6.35
C MET A 313 1.91 14.19 -7.35
N LYS A 314 2.35 15.33 -7.88
CA LYS A 314 3.48 15.44 -8.84
C LYS A 314 4.78 14.93 -8.23
N LYS A 315 5.06 15.27 -6.96
CA LYS A 315 6.27 14.80 -6.25
C LYS A 315 6.31 13.27 -6.18
N VAL A 316 5.19 12.64 -5.81
CA VAL A 316 5.09 11.17 -5.74
C VAL A 316 5.27 10.53 -7.12
N ASP A 317 4.73 11.13 -8.18
CA ASP A 317 4.86 10.63 -9.55
C ASP A 317 6.31 10.70 -10.07
N GLN A 318 7.07 11.70 -9.66
CA GLN A 318 8.50 11.83 -9.98
C GLN A 318 9.40 10.81 -9.26
N GLY A 319 8.91 10.23 -8.17
CA GLY A 319 9.66 9.27 -7.36
C GLY A 319 10.82 9.87 -6.59
N GLY A 320 11.69 8.99 -6.05
CA GLY A 320 12.91 9.42 -5.33
C GLY A 320 12.68 9.90 -3.90
N SER A 321 11.48 9.78 -3.36
CA SER A 321 11.13 10.14 -1.98
C SER A 321 11.93 9.32 -0.96
N LYS A 322 12.30 9.95 0.15
CA LYS A 322 12.99 9.30 1.27
C LYS A 322 12.05 8.76 2.35
N GLY A 323 10.74 8.91 2.15
CA GLY A 323 9.69 8.53 3.05
C GLY A 323 8.33 8.74 2.39
N LYS A 324 7.29 8.97 3.17
CA LYS A 324 5.94 9.24 2.70
C LYS A 324 5.71 10.72 2.46
N THR A 325 5.11 11.06 1.33
CA THR A 325 4.57 12.41 1.08
C THR A 325 3.18 12.49 1.70
N LEU A 326 2.94 13.54 2.47
CA LEU A 326 1.69 13.74 3.20
C LEU A 326 1.00 15.05 2.80
N ILE A 327 -0.29 15.06 2.99
CA ILE A 327 -1.13 16.27 2.98
C ILE A 327 -1.61 16.50 4.41
N LYS A 328 -1.32 17.66 4.97
CA LYS A 328 -1.93 18.14 6.20
C LYS A 328 -3.30 18.69 5.88
N ILE A 329 -4.30 18.20 6.60
CA ILE A 329 -5.68 18.67 6.49
C ILE A 329 -5.88 19.71 7.61
N GLU A 330 -6.34 20.91 7.25
CA GLU A 330 -6.51 22.03 8.17
C GLU A 330 -7.99 22.25 8.48
#